data_27f5204338fd3aecd68a577025395646
#
_entry.id   27f5204338fd3aecd68a577025395646
#
_cell.length_a   1.000
_cell.length_b   1.000
_cell.length_c   1.000
_cell.angle_alpha   90.00
_cell.angle_beta   90.00
_cell.angle_gamma   90.00
#
_symmetry.space_group_name_H-M   'P 1'
#
loop_
_entity.id
_entity.type
_entity.pdbx_description
1 polymer ?
#
loop_
_entity_poly.entity_id
_entity_poly.type
_entity_poly.pdbx_seq_one_letter_code
_entity_poly.pdbx_strand_id
1 'polypeptide(L)'
;STFAKHINALLLPTEGTIWIDNMDTMKEPELWKIRQKAGMVFQNPDNQIIGTVVEEDVGFGPENLGVPTDEIWERVEDSLKSVGMIEYRHHSPNKLSGGQKQRVAIAGVVAMEPKCIVLDEPTAMLDPVGRKEVLKTVKKLRKKKNVTVVLITHYMEEVILSLIHISEPT
;
A
#
# COMPACT_ATOMS: atom_id res chain seq x y z
N SER A 1 8.48 10.41 0.03
CA SER A 1 9.05 11.44 -0.86
C SER A 1 7.99 12.44 -1.31
N THR A 2 8.43 13.63 -1.71
CA THR A 2 7.53 14.67 -2.25
C THR A 2 6.78 14.18 -3.48
N PHE A 3 7.47 13.49 -4.38
CA PHE A 3 6.86 12.90 -5.59
C PHE A 3 5.73 11.90 -5.26
N ALA A 4 5.97 11.00 -4.32
CA ALA A 4 4.95 10.04 -3.88
C ALA A 4 3.66 10.73 -3.39
N LYS A 5 3.80 11.80 -2.61
CA LYS A 5 2.68 12.57 -2.08
C LYS A 5 1.88 13.32 -3.15
N HIS A 6 2.49 13.61 -4.29
CA HIS A 6 1.76 14.18 -5.43
C HIS A 6 0.90 13.12 -6.14
N ILE A 7 1.35 11.86 -6.21
CA ILE A 7 0.59 10.80 -6.89
C ILE A 7 -0.75 10.52 -6.22
N ASN A 8 -0.83 10.59 -4.89
CA ASN A 8 -2.10 10.40 -4.18
C ASN A 8 -2.75 11.72 -3.73
N ALA A 9 -2.29 12.84 -4.28
CA ALA A 9 -2.79 14.18 -4.01
C ALA A 9 -2.77 14.59 -2.50
N LEU A 10 -1.78 14.08 -1.74
CA LEU A 10 -1.46 14.62 -0.40
C LEU A 10 -0.73 15.95 -0.48
N LEU A 11 0.01 16.17 -1.56
CA LEU A 11 0.59 17.46 -1.93
C LEU A 11 0.07 17.85 -3.30
N LEU A 12 -0.26 19.12 -3.46
CA LEU A 12 -0.68 19.70 -4.73
C LEU A 12 0.52 20.38 -5.41
N PRO A 13 0.62 20.35 -6.74
CA PRO A 13 1.69 21.03 -7.44
C PRO A 13 1.56 22.56 -7.29
N THR A 14 2.68 23.25 -7.11
CA THR A 14 2.74 24.72 -7.08
C THR A 14 2.64 25.32 -8.47
N GLU A 15 3.13 24.57 -9.48
CA GLU A 15 3.08 24.90 -10.90
C GLU A 15 2.84 23.64 -11.71
N GLY A 16 2.15 23.77 -12.84
CA GLY A 16 1.81 22.66 -13.72
C GLY A 16 0.59 21.86 -13.23
N THR A 17 0.33 20.72 -13.86
CA THR A 17 -0.83 19.88 -13.60
C THR A 17 -0.41 18.43 -13.49
N ILE A 18 -0.97 17.72 -12.52
CA ILE A 18 -0.80 16.26 -12.36
C ILE A 18 -2.15 15.60 -12.56
N TRP A 19 -2.19 14.60 -13.42
CA TRP A 19 -3.38 13.82 -13.74
C TRP A 19 -3.23 12.39 -13.23
N ILE A 20 -4.19 11.93 -12.45
CA ILE A 20 -4.26 10.54 -11.96
C ILE A 20 -5.57 9.93 -12.46
N ASP A 21 -5.46 8.89 -13.27
CA ASP A 21 -6.62 8.22 -13.89
C ASP A 21 -7.61 9.23 -14.54
N ASN A 22 -7.06 10.16 -15.34
CA ASN A 22 -7.78 11.28 -16.00
C ASN A 22 -8.44 12.29 -15.04
N MET A 23 -8.09 12.28 -13.77
CA MET A 23 -8.55 13.26 -12.78
C MET A 23 -7.44 14.26 -12.46
N ASP A 24 -7.79 15.53 -12.40
CA ASP A 24 -6.86 16.62 -12.10
C ASP A 24 -6.70 16.78 -10.59
N THR A 25 -5.45 16.65 -10.10
CA THR A 25 -5.15 16.80 -8.65
C THR A 25 -5.43 18.20 -8.11
N MET A 26 -5.59 19.21 -8.94
CA MET A 26 -5.94 20.58 -8.52
C MET A 26 -7.46 20.76 -8.30
N LYS A 27 -8.29 19.80 -8.73
CA LYS A 27 -9.75 19.87 -8.56
C LYS A 27 -10.17 19.19 -7.25
N GLU A 28 -10.55 19.98 -6.27
CA GLU A 28 -10.96 19.51 -4.94
C GLU A 28 -12.02 18.39 -4.97
N PRO A 29 -13.06 18.41 -5.81
CA PRO A 29 -14.05 17.33 -5.89
C PRO A 29 -13.47 15.98 -6.37
N GLU A 30 -12.33 16.00 -7.06
CA GLU A 30 -11.66 14.80 -7.58
C GLU A 30 -10.69 14.19 -6.59
N LEU A 31 -10.21 14.95 -5.59
CA LEU A 31 -9.18 14.51 -4.63
C LEU A 31 -9.54 13.22 -3.89
N TRP A 32 -10.79 13.11 -3.46
CA TRP A 32 -11.27 11.92 -2.76
C TRP A 32 -11.18 10.66 -3.63
N LYS A 33 -11.63 10.77 -4.87
CA LYS A 33 -11.57 9.67 -5.85
C LYS A 33 -10.12 9.29 -6.20
N ILE A 34 -9.24 10.28 -6.32
CA ILE A 34 -7.80 10.06 -6.55
C ILE A 34 -7.20 9.26 -5.39
N ARG A 35 -7.47 9.64 -4.14
CA ARG A 35 -6.97 8.96 -2.94
C ARG A 35 -7.49 7.53 -2.79
N GLN A 36 -8.71 7.26 -3.26
CA GLN A 36 -9.25 5.90 -3.32
C GLN A 36 -8.51 5.04 -4.35
N LYS A 37 -8.16 5.61 -5.51
CA LYS A 37 -7.52 4.90 -6.62
C LYS A 37 -6.01 4.75 -6.47
N ALA A 38 -5.35 5.70 -5.80
CA ALA A 38 -3.92 5.71 -5.56
C ALA A 38 -3.64 5.58 -4.05
N GLY A 39 -3.58 4.35 -3.57
CA GLY A 39 -3.23 4.05 -2.18
C GLY A 39 -1.73 4.28 -1.91
N MET A 40 -1.40 4.73 -0.71
CA MET A 40 -0.02 5.04 -0.32
C MET A 40 0.42 4.27 0.90
N VAL A 41 1.61 3.68 0.83
CA VAL A 41 2.31 3.05 1.96
C VAL A 41 3.55 3.86 2.28
N PHE A 42 3.67 4.28 3.54
CA PHE A 42 4.75 5.13 4.02
C PHE A 42 5.97 4.31 4.48
N GLN A 43 7.10 5.00 4.59
CA GLN A 43 8.38 4.44 5.04
C GLN A 43 8.27 3.81 6.44
N ASN A 44 7.61 4.48 7.38
CA ASN A 44 7.42 4.00 8.73
C ASN A 44 5.99 3.48 8.93
N PRO A 45 5.79 2.16 9.11
CA PRO A 45 4.46 1.59 9.33
C PRO A 45 3.79 2.07 10.63
N ASP A 46 4.55 2.44 11.66
CA ASP A 46 4.00 2.95 12.92
C ASP A 46 3.27 4.29 12.75
N ASN A 47 3.59 5.05 11.70
CA ASN A 47 2.86 6.28 11.35
C ASN A 47 1.57 6.03 10.57
N GLN A 48 1.34 4.81 10.11
CA GLN A 48 0.20 4.42 9.29
C GLN A 48 -0.78 3.53 10.03
N ILE A 49 -0.28 2.60 10.84
CA ILE A 49 -1.09 1.69 11.65
C ILE A 49 -1.65 2.44 12.87
N ILE A 50 -2.97 2.46 12.99
CA ILE A 50 -3.68 3.17 14.07
C ILE A 50 -4.54 2.22 14.91
N GLY A 51 -4.90 1.05 14.38
CA GLY A 51 -5.72 0.05 15.06
C GLY A 51 -4.99 -0.64 16.22
N THR A 52 -5.76 -1.09 17.21
CA THR A 52 -5.26 -1.89 18.33
C THR A 52 -5.15 -3.37 18.00
N VAL A 53 -5.88 -3.81 16.98
CA VAL A 53 -5.92 -5.17 16.41
C VAL A 53 -5.70 -5.09 14.93
N VAL A 54 -4.95 -6.03 14.36
CA VAL A 54 -4.55 -6.05 12.94
C VAL A 54 -5.76 -6.00 12.01
N GLU A 55 -6.79 -6.83 12.24
CA GLU A 55 -7.97 -6.85 11.36
C GLU A 55 -8.79 -5.56 11.38
N GLU A 56 -8.87 -4.90 12.54
CA GLU A 56 -9.53 -3.60 12.66
C GLU A 56 -8.78 -2.52 11.87
N ASP A 57 -7.45 -2.52 11.97
CA ASP A 57 -6.60 -1.58 11.23
C ASP A 57 -6.77 -1.73 9.72
N VAL A 58 -6.76 -2.97 9.23
CA VAL A 58 -6.96 -3.27 7.80
C VAL A 58 -8.37 -2.90 7.34
N GLY A 59 -9.38 -3.08 8.20
CA GLY A 59 -10.79 -2.74 7.92
C GLY A 59 -11.08 -1.24 7.90
N PHE A 60 -10.26 -0.43 8.54
CA PHE A 60 -10.47 1.01 8.71
C PHE A 60 -10.62 1.77 7.37
N GLY A 61 -9.80 1.43 6.37
CA GLY A 61 -9.89 2.05 5.03
C GLY A 61 -11.23 1.79 4.35
N PRO A 62 -11.63 0.53 4.16
CA PRO A 62 -12.94 0.17 3.60
C PRO A 62 -14.13 0.77 4.37
N GLU A 63 -14.06 0.80 5.72
CA GLU A 63 -15.10 1.42 6.55
C GLU A 63 -15.27 2.90 6.23
N ASN A 64 -14.19 3.66 6.12
CA ASN A 64 -14.22 5.06 5.74
C ASN A 64 -14.74 5.29 4.32
N LEU A 65 -14.65 4.29 3.45
CA LEU A 65 -15.22 4.32 2.10
C LEU A 65 -16.72 3.99 2.07
N GLY A 66 -17.32 3.65 3.21
CA GLY A 66 -18.72 3.27 3.32
C GLY A 66 -19.03 1.87 2.74
N VAL A 67 -18.04 0.99 2.69
CA VAL A 67 -18.23 -0.41 2.27
C VAL A 67 -19.12 -1.13 3.29
N PRO A 68 -20.10 -1.95 2.86
CA PRO A 68 -20.93 -2.74 3.77
C PRO A 68 -20.10 -3.65 4.69
N THR A 69 -20.53 -3.81 5.95
CA THR A 69 -19.77 -4.52 6.98
C THR A 69 -19.37 -5.95 6.58
N ASP A 70 -20.29 -6.70 5.95
CA ASP A 70 -20.01 -8.07 5.51
C ASP A 70 -18.88 -8.09 4.45
N GLU A 71 -18.91 -7.16 3.51
CA GLU A 71 -17.89 -7.01 2.49
C GLU A 71 -16.55 -6.52 3.08
N ILE A 72 -16.55 -5.68 4.13
CA ILE A 72 -15.33 -5.27 4.82
C ILE A 72 -14.56 -6.48 5.31
N TRP A 73 -15.21 -7.41 6.01
CA TRP A 73 -14.55 -8.58 6.55
C TRP A 73 -14.01 -9.53 5.50
N GLU A 74 -14.68 -9.67 4.36
CA GLU A 74 -14.18 -10.41 3.20
C GLU A 74 -12.91 -9.76 2.62
N ARG A 75 -12.92 -8.43 2.45
CA ARG A 75 -11.76 -7.67 1.98
C ARG A 75 -10.58 -7.72 2.94
N VAL A 76 -10.83 -7.64 4.24
CA VAL A 76 -9.81 -7.77 5.31
C VAL A 76 -9.14 -9.13 5.24
N GLU A 77 -9.93 -10.21 5.20
CA GLU A 77 -9.42 -11.57 5.15
C GLU A 77 -8.59 -11.80 3.88
N ASP A 78 -9.09 -11.38 2.73
CA ASP A 78 -8.43 -11.53 1.43
C ASP A 78 -7.13 -10.73 1.36
N SER A 79 -7.13 -9.52 1.91
CA SER A 79 -5.95 -8.66 1.98
C SER A 79 -4.89 -9.25 2.90
N LEU A 80 -5.25 -9.71 4.09
CA LEU A 80 -4.32 -10.36 5.02
C LEU A 80 -3.74 -11.66 4.46
N LYS A 81 -4.54 -12.47 3.77
CA LYS A 81 -4.06 -13.67 3.04
C LYS A 81 -3.07 -13.29 1.94
N SER A 82 -3.34 -12.22 1.21
CA SER A 82 -2.50 -11.79 0.07
C SER A 82 -1.10 -11.35 0.50
N VAL A 83 -0.97 -10.79 1.71
CA VAL A 83 0.32 -10.36 2.30
C VAL A 83 0.93 -11.39 3.26
N GLY A 84 0.27 -12.54 3.48
CA GLY A 84 0.76 -13.60 4.38
C GLY A 84 0.67 -13.23 5.85
N MET A 85 -0.36 -12.49 6.26
CA MET A 85 -0.57 -12.02 7.63
C MET A 85 -1.87 -12.50 8.27
N ILE A 86 -2.58 -13.45 7.65
CA ILE A 86 -3.89 -13.92 8.13
C ILE A 86 -3.83 -14.53 9.54
N GLU A 87 -2.75 -15.21 9.89
CA GLU A 87 -2.57 -15.81 11.22
C GLU A 87 -2.42 -14.77 12.33
N TYR A 88 -2.07 -13.54 11.96
CA TYR A 88 -1.88 -12.42 12.89
C TYR A 88 -3.12 -11.51 13.00
N ARG A 89 -4.26 -11.88 12.38
CA ARG A 89 -5.45 -11.02 12.29
C ARG A 89 -5.93 -10.48 13.63
N HIS A 90 -5.85 -11.29 14.69
CA HIS A 90 -6.30 -10.94 16.05
C HIS A 90 -5.15 -10.43 16.94
N HIS A 91 -3.94 -10.23 16.40
CA HIS A 91 -2.81 -9.74 17.18
C HIS A 91 -2.84 -8.21 17.28
N SER A 92 -2.22 -7.71 18.37
CA SER A 92 -1.88 -6.29 18.45
C SER A 92 -0.70 -5.98 17.51
N PRO A 93 -0.78 -4.91 16.70
CA PRO A 93 0.33 -4.48 15.84
C PRO A 93 1.64 -4.26 16.59
N ASN A 94 1.58 -3.86 17.87
CA ASN A 94 2.75 -3.64 18.72
C ASN A 94 3.60 -4.89 18.98
N LYS A 95 3.02 -6.09 18.77
CA LYS A 95 3.71 -7.38 18.93
C LYS A 95 4.36 -7.88 17.63
N LEU A 96 4.22 -7.14 16.54
CA LEU A 96 4.72 -7.50 15.22
C LEU A 96 6.14 -6.95 14.98
N SER A 97 6.93 -7.69 14.19
CA SER A 97 8.19 -7.17 13.66
C SER A 97 7.96 -6.03 12.67
N GLY A 98 8.99 -5.22 12.38
CA GLY A 98 8.88 -4.14 11.40
C GLY A 98 8.41 -4.61 10.03
N GLY A 99 8.91 -5.73 9.53
CA GLY A 99 8.48 -6.32 8.25
C GLY A 99 7.03 -6.82 8.28
N GLN A 100 6.57 -7.36 9.41
CA GLN A 100 5.18 -7.75 9.61
C GLN A 100 4.25 -6.53 9.66
N LYS A 101 4.63 -5.49 10.40
CA LYS A 101 3.89 -4.21 10.43
C LYS A 101 3.76 -3.61 9.04
N GLN A 102 4.85 -3.61 8.27
CA GLN A 102 4.83 -3.08 6.89
C GLN A 102 3.88 -3.88 5.99
N ARG A 103 3.83 -5.20 6.12
CA ARG A 103 2.87 -6.05 5.39
C ARG A 103 1.42 -5.77 5.83
N VAL A 104 1.17 -5.50 7.09
CA VAL A 104 -0.16 -5.08 7.59
C VAL A 104 -0.55 -3.73 6.99
N ALA A 105 0.36 -2.74 6.97
CA ALA A 105 0.11 -1.45 6.33
C ALA A 105 -0.22 -1.60 4.83
N ILE A 106 0.49 -2.49 4.12
CA ILE A 106 0.17 -2.85 2.73
C ILE A 106 -1.23 -3.48 2.63
N ALA A 107 -1.60 -4.39 3.53
CA ALA A 107 -2.92 -5.00 3.55
C ALA A 107 -4.04 -3.97 3.72
N GLY A 108 -3.87 -2.98 4.59
CA GLY A 108 -4.82 -1.88 4.77
C GLY A 108 -5.06 -1.07 3.51
N VAL A 109 -4.01 -0.86 2.72
CA VAL A 109 -4.14 -0.20 1.40
C VAL A 109 -4.81 -1.12 0.39
N VAL A 110 -4.43 -2.40 0.34
CA VAL A 110 -5.02 -3.41 -0.59
C VAL A 110 -6.51 -3.61 -0.35
N ALA A 111 -6.96 -3.55 0.91
CA ALA A 111 -8.37 -3.71 1.28
C ALA A 111 -9.27 -2.61 0.70
N MET A 112 -8.74 -1.46 0.37
CA MET A 112 -9.46 -0.38 -0.33
C MET A 112 -9.60 -0.63 -1.84
N GLU A 113 -8.98 -1.70 -2.37
CA GLU A 113 -9.00 -2.08 -3.79
C GLU A 113 -8.54 -0.95 -4.74
N PRO A 114 -7.36 -0.35 -4.49
CA PRO A 114 -6.86 0.73 -5.33
C PRO A 114 -6.42 0.21 -6.70
N LYS A 115 -6.42 1.09 -7.71
CA LYS A 115 -5.81 0.82 -9.03
C LYS A 115 -4.29 0.90 -9.01
N CYS A 116 -3.74 1.71 -8.11
CA CYS A 116 -2.32 1.93 -7.95
C CYS A 116 -1.94 1.94 -6.46
N ILE A 117 -0.80 1.32 -6.13
CA ILE A 117 -0.20 1.37 -4.81
C ILE A 117 1.16 2.05 -4.92
N VAL A 118 1.32 3.16 -4.23
CA VAL A 118 2.59 3.89 -4.12
C VAL A 118 3.29 3.47 -2.84
N LEU A 119 4.46 2.89 -2.98
CA LEU A 119 5.33 2.46 -1.89
C LEU A 119 6.50 3.43 -1.77
N ASP A 120 6.47 4.27 -0.73
CA ASP A 120 7.51 5.28 -0.48
C ASP A 120 8.54 4.73 0.50
N GLU A 121 9.65 4.23 -0.02
CA GLU A 121 10.74 3.60 0.73
C GLU A 121 10.27 2.51 1.73
N PRO A 122 9.47 1.54 1.30
CA PRO A 122 8.75 0.65 2.22
C PRO A 122 9.64 -0.28 3.03
N THR A 123 10.93 -0.33 2.73
CA THR A 123 11.90 -1.25 3.34
C THR A 123 13.04 -0.54 4.06
N ALA A 124 13.08 0.80 4.04
CA ALA A 124 14.20 1.59 4.54
C ALA A 124 14.49 1.37 6.05
N MET A 125 13.46 1.05 6.83
CA MET A 125 13.58 0.84 8.28
C MET A 125 13.63 -0.65 8.67
N LEU A 126 13.78 -1.57 7.70
CA LEU A 126 13.69 -3.00 7.93
C LEU A 126 15.08 -3.66 7.93
N ASP A 127 15.19 -4.73 8.72
CA ASP A 127 16.30 -5.67 8.66
C ASP A 127 16.29 -6.44 7.30
N PRO A 128 17.39 -7.09 6.92
CA PRO A 128 17.49 -7.77 5.63
C PRO A 128 16.42 -8.84 5.38
N VAL A 129 15.96 -9.52 6.44
CA VAL A 129 14.91 -10.55 6.34
C VAL A 129 13.56 -9.90 6.06
N GLY A 130 13.17 -8.91 6.86
CA GLY A 130 11.93 -8.17 6.70
C GLY A 130 11.85 -7.47 5.33
N ARG A 131 12.98 -6.94 4.84
CA ARG A 131 13.08 -6.33 3.50
C ARG A 131 12.72 -7.33 2.40
N LYS A 132 13.35 -8.53 2.43
CA LYS A 132 13.06 -9.59 1.46
C LYS A 132 11.59 -10.03 1.49
N GLU A 133 11.00 -10.16 2.66
CA GLU A 133 9.61 -10.54 2.83
C GLU A 133 8.64 -9.50 2.26
N VAL A 134 8.87 -8.22 2.52
CA VAL A 134 8.05 -7.13 1.97
C VAL A 134 8.16 -7.08 0.45
N LEU A 135 9.35 -7.15 -0.13
CA LEU A 135 9.54 -7.15 -1.59
C LEU A 135 8.89 -8.37 -2.25
N LYS A 136 9.00 -9.55 -1.65
CA LYS A 136 8.31 -10.77 -2.12
C LYS A 136 6.79 -10.59 -2.10
N THR A 137 6.26 -9.97 -1.06
CA THR A 137 4.84 -9.66 -0.93
C THR A 137 4.36 -8.71 -2.03
N VAL A 138 5.08 -7.61 -2.25
CA VAL A 138 4.77 -6.63 -3.30
C VAL A 138 4.76 -7.28 -4.69
N LYS A 139 5.76 -8.11 -4.99
CA LYS A 139 5.86 -8.87 -6.24
C LYS A 139 4.66 -9.82 -6.44
N LYS A 140 4.23 -10.49 -5.38
CA LYS A 140 3.07 -11.39 -5.40
C LYS A 140 1.76 -10.63 -5.61
N LEU A 141 1.58 -9.48 -4.94
CA LEU A 141 0.41 -8.64 -5.09
C LEU A 141 0.24 -8.13 -6.53
N ARG A 142 1.31 -7.62 -7.14
CA ARG A 142 1.29 -7.17 -8.53
C ARG A 142 0.77 -8.25 -9.49
N LYS A 143 1.22 -9.51 -9.29
CA LYS A 143 0.79 -10.64 -10.15
C LYS A 143 -0.66 -11.05 -9.92
N LYS A 144 -1.12 -11.06 -8.66
CA LYS A 144 -2.44 -11.60 -8.29
C LYS A 144 -3.58 -10.61 -8.42
N LYS A 145 -3.35 -9.34 -8.08
CA LYS A 145 -4.41 -8.32 -7.98
C LYS A 145 -4.47 -7.39 -9.19
N ASN A 146 -3.59 -7.56 -10.18
CA ASN A 146 -3.51 -6.70 -11.37
C ASN A 146 -3.48 -5.21 -11.02
N VAL A 147 -2.79 -4.86 -9.94
CA VAL A 147 -2.63 -3.51 -9.43
C VAL A 147 -1.32 -2.91 -9.91
N THR A 148 -1.32 -1.65 -10.31
CA THR A 148 -0.10 -0.92 -10.61
C THR A 148 0.66 -0.64 -9.32
N VAL A 149 1.96 -0.94 -9.30
CA VAL A 149 2.82 -0.66 -8.16
C VAL A 149 3.87 0.36 -8.56
N VAL A 150 3.93 1.48 -7.85
CA VAL A 150 4.99 2.48 -7.92
C VAL A 150 5.87 2.32 -6.70
N LEU A 151 7.10 1.85 -6.91
CA LEU A 151 8.09 1.67 -5.86
C LEU A 151 9.12 2.82 -5.93
N ILE A 152 9.22 3.58 -4.84
CA ILE A 152 10.24 4.61 -4.65
C ILE A 152 11.24 4.06 -3.64
N THR A 153 12.48 3.91 -4.06
CA THR A 153 13.56 3.36 -3.23
C THR A 153 14.91 3.93 -3.64
N HIS A 154 15.83 4.00 -2.69
CA HIS A 154 17.24 4.29 -2.93
C HIS A 154 18.11 3.03 -2.92
N TYR A 155 17.53 1.85 -2.68
CA TYR A 155 18.23 0.56 -2.72
C TYR A 155 18.24 -0.02 -4.14
N MET A 156 19.40 -0.04 -4.79
CA MET A 156 19.55 -0.54 -6.16
C MET A 156 19.16 -2.02 -6.32
N GLU A 157 19.39 -2.83 -5.29
CA GLU A 157 18.98 -4.25 -5.29
C GLU A 157 17.46 -4.42 -5.45
N GLU A 158 16.69 -3.53 -4.85
CA GLU A 158 15.21 -3.54 -4.96
C GLU A 158 14.75 -3.20 -6.37
N VAL A 159 15.43 -2.23 -7.00
CA VAL A 159 15.17 -1.85 -8.39
C VAL A 159 15.42 -3.05 -9.30
N ILE A 160 16.56 -3.73 -9.15
CA ILE A 160 16.92 -4.91 -9.94
C ILE A 160 15.88 -6.03 -9.76
N LEU A 161 15.48 -6.33 -8.52
CA LEU A 161 14.47 -7.33 -8.22
C LEU A 161 13.08 -7.00 -8.79
N SER A 162 12.75 -5.70 -8.92
CA SER A 162 11.49 -5.26 -9.53
C SER A 162 11.55 -5.25 -11.07
N LEU A 163 12.73 -4.94 -11.65
CA LEU A 163 12.93 -4.84 -13.11
C LEU A 163 13.12 -6.20 -13.80
N ILE A 164 13.72 -7.19 -13.14
CA ILE A 164 13.91 -8.55 -13.72
C ILE A 164 12.57 -9.17 -14.21
N HIS A 165 11.46 -8.59 -13.84
CA HIS A 165 10.13 -9.05 -14.28
C HIS A 165 9.54 -8.27 -15.47
N ILE A 166 10.20 -7.20 -15.93
CA ILE A 166 9.78 -6.45 -17.14
C ILE A 166 10.33 -7.11 -18.41
N SER A 167 11.34 -7.98 -18.28
CA SER A 167 12.09 -8.55 -19.40
C SER A 167 11.72 -9.99 -19.78
N GLU A 168 10.67 -10.60 -19.22
CA GLU A 168 10.13 -11.86 -19.75
C GLU A 168 9.01 -11.52 -20.76
N PRO A 169 9.27 -11.64 -22.07
CA PRO A 169 8.20 -11.61 -23.05
C PRO A 169 7.31 -12.83 -22.85
N THR A 170 6.03 -12.60 -22.78
CA THR A 170 5.00 -13.64 -22.90
C THR A 170 5.12 -14.41 -24.20
#